data_2d063f8c9896f53dee64d231f7ec7a3a
#
_entry.id   2d063f8c9896f53dee64d231f7ec7a3a
#
_cell.length_a   1.000
_cell.length_b   1.000
_cell.length_c   1.000
_cell.angle_alpha   90.00
_cell.angle_beta   90.00
_cell.angle_gamma   90.00
#
_symmetry.space_group_name_H-M   'P 1'
#
loop_
_entity.id
_entity.type
_entity.pdbx_description
1 polymer ?
#
loop_
_entity_poly.entity_id
_entity_poly.type
_entity_poly.pdbx_seq_one_letter_code
_entity_poly.pdbx_strand_id
1 'polypeptide(L)'
;LLALLAVASPLAAQTEPAAKHTWVDHLYPFAYYSTIDGVWLAGHYDWSSPMGFAERPEPTFARVALDAGASTQGSYAVTLDAQAPAYWDGWRLGLTLSLTRANRLGYYGQGNGTTYDRDSTTGPGHSYFYRVSRRTHGARLMVQRRIVGPLRVLVGASFEHTDFRELPGESVFQRDRIAGTIGPDDLPFNDAAGRAGVVFDSRDLEVDPHRGVFAEALVSSGRGYTRTSGAFRAYVHPLERLILTGRIAAEKMTGNPPIGAQLMMETSEGPIVALGGYRSLRGYYDDRFVGPGKLIGGLEARYGLMWAPGLLEVKLFAFYDAGRVFGPGEPVRLTRQGLHSALGGGVAVSMLRNTLLTVFGGKGTEGAQFSFATTWSY
;
A
#
# COMPACT_ATOMS: atom_id res chain seq x y z
N LEU A 1 -23.83 23.99 5.52
CA LEU A 1 -22.47 23.71 6.06
C LEU A 1 -21.37 24.19 5.10
N LEU A 2 -21.45 25.46 4.68
CA LEU A 2 -20.54 26.09 3.69
C LEU A 2 -20.14 27.48 4.18
N ALA A 3 -19.64 27.59 5.41
CA ALA A 3 -19.25 28.88 5.97
C ALA A 3 -18.13 28.77 7.00
N LEU A 4 -16.95 28.27 6.55
CA LEU A 4 -15.72 28.29 7.37
C LEU A 4 -14.43 28.33 6.53
N LEU A 5 -14.44 29.05 5.41
CA LEU A 5 -13.28 29.24 4.53
C LEU A 5 -12.97 30.72 4.24
N ALA A 6 -13.23 31.60 5.16
CA ALA A 6 -12.86 32.99 4.98
C ALA A 6 -12.42 33.59 6.32
N VAL A 7 -11.16 33.35 6.71
CA VAL A 7 -10.30 34.31 7.45
C VAL A 7 -8.87 33.76 7.42
N ALA A 8 -8.07 34.17 6.47
CA ALA A 8 -6.62 34.23 6.59
C ALA A 8 -6.14 35.37 5.72
N SER A 9 -5.92 36.51 6.34
CA SER A 9 -5.21 37.64 5.73
C SER A 9 -3.83 37.18 5.27
N PRO A 10 -3.36 37.57 4.07
CA PRO A 10 -2.02 37.23 3.63
C PRO A 10 -1.01 38.09 4.41
N LEU A 11 -0.27 37.47 5.35
CA LEU A 11 1.05 37.98 5.66
C LEU A 11 1.86 37.88 4.36
N ALA A 12 2.32 39.02 3.86
CA ALA A 12 3.21 39.09 2.72
C ALA A 12 4.52 38.36 3.06
N ALA A 13 4.59 37.08 2.70
CA ALA A 13 5.84 36.36 2.63
C ALA A 13 6.62 36.94 1.45
N GLN A 14 7.83 37.41 1.69
CA GLN A 14 8.79 37.74 0.64
C GLN A 14 8.92 36.52 -0.25
N THR A 15 8.41 36.60 -1.48
CA THR A 15 8.56 35.60 -2.50
C THR A 15 10.01 35.54 -2.91
N GLU A 16 10.76 34.57 -2.40
CA GLU A 16 11.96 34.13 -3.12
C GLU A 16 11.56 33.82 -4.57
N PRO A 17 12.38 34.23 -5.56
CA PRO A 17 12.06 33.95 -6.96
C PRO A 17 11.85 32.45 -7.08
N ALA A 18 10.68 32.05 -7.60
CA ALA A 18 10.30 30.66 -7.77
C ALA A 18 11.43 29.92 -8.50
N ALA A 19 12.05 29.00 -7.81
CA ALA A 19 13.10 28.17 -8.42
C ALA A 19 12.50 27.55 -9.69
N LYS A 20 13.11 27.76 -10.84
CA LYS A 20 12.65 27.19 -12.10
C LYS A 20 12.71 25.66 -11.96
N HIS A 21 11.55 25.04 -11.80
CA HIS A 21 11.46 23.57 -11.74
C HIS A 21 11.88 23.01 -13.10
N THR A 22 13.00 22.29 -13.13
CA THR A 22 13.43 21.56 -14.31
C THR A 22 12.63 20.26 -14.36
N TRP A 23 11.95 20.04 -15.49
CA TRP A 23 11.22 18.81 -15.73
C TRP A 23 12.03 17.87 -16.61
N VAL A 24 12.03 16.60 -16.25
CA VAL A 24 12.68 15.51 -16.99
C VAL A 24 11.67 14.40 -17.20
N ASP A 25 11.83 13.68 -18.30
CA ASP A 25 10.98 12.55 -18.63
C ASP A 25 11.83 11.29 -18.84
N HIS A 26 11.22 10.15 -18.49
CA HIS A 26 11.81 8.84 -18.69
C HIS A 26 10.73 7.89 -19.23
N LEU A 27 11.08 7.13 -20.24
CA LEU A 27 10.24 6.07 -20.78
C LEU A 27 11.08 4.80 -20.85
N TYR A 28 10.61 3.73 -20.23
CA TYR A 28 11.25 2.43 -20.33
C TYR A 28 10.25 1.28 -20.30
N PRO A 29 10.41 0.29 -21.18
CA PRO A 29 9.71 -0.97 -21.07
C PRO A 29 10.37 -1.85 -20.01
N PHE A 30 9.58 -2.70 -19.37
CA PHE A 30 10.11 -3.73 -18.48
C PHE A 30 9.26 -4.99 -18.55
N ALA A 31 9.87 -6.10 -18.14
CA ALA A 31 9.18 -7.38 -18.02
C ALA A 31 9.55 -8.06 -16.71
N TYR A 32 8.59 -8.76 -16.14
CA TYR A 32 8.83 -9.60 -14.98
C TYR A 32 7.97 -10.86 -15.00
N TYR A 33 8.35 -11.83 -14.19
CA TYR A 33 7.61 -13.06 -14.04
C TYR A 33 6.90 -13.11 -12.69
N SER A 34 5.62 -13.49 -12.71
CA SER A 34 4.81 -13.80 -11.54
C SER A 34 4.41 -15.26 -11.57
N THR A 35 4.57 -15.96 -10.45
CA THR A 35 4.14 -17.36 -10.33
C THR A 35 2.63 -17.53 -10.50
N ILE A 36 1.86 -16.46 -10.34
CA ILE A 36 0.40 -16.44 -10.44
C ILE A 36 -0.06 -16.05 -11.84
N ASP A 37 0.52 -14.99 -12.39
CA ASP A 37 0.07 -14.33 -13.62
C ASP A 37 0.97 -14.61 -14.84
N GLY A 38 2.05 -15.37 -14.66
CA GLY A 38 3.01 -15.65 -15.73
C GLY A 38 3.90 -14.45 -16.05
N VAL A 39 4.22 -14.26 -17.33
CA VAL A 39 5.06 -13.14 -17.79
C VAL A 39 4.21 -11.88 -17.92
N TRP A 40 4.68 -10.81 -17.30
CA TRP A 40 4.17 -9.46 -17.48
C TRP A 40 5.07 -8.68 -18.41
N LEU A 41 4.46 -7.96 -19.35
CA LEU A 41 5.08 -6.94 -20.18
C LEU A 41 4.45 -5.60 -19.83
N ALA A 42 5.26 -4.61 -19.56
CA ALA A 42 4.80 -3.29 -19.12
C ALA A 42 5.69 -2.18 -19.66
N GLY A 43 5.12 -0.97 -19.71
CA GLY A 43 5.81 0.28 -19.97
C GLY A 43 5.58 1.25 -18.83
N HIS A 44 6.61 2.00 -18.50
CA HIS A 44 6.59 3.08 -17.53
C HIS A 44 7.00 4.38 -18.20
N TYR A 45 6.18 5.40 -18.07
CA TYR A 45 6.49 6.77 -18.41
C TYR A 45 6.43 7.64 -17.16
N ASP A 46 7.49 8.41 -16.92
CA ASP A 46 7.60 9.32 -15.78
C ASP A 46 8.00 10.71 -16.27
N TRP A 47 7.22 11.71 -15.93
CA TRP A 47 7.51 13.11 -16.14
C TRP A 47 7.55 13.79 -14.79
N SER A 48 8.73 14.19 -14.34
CA SER A 48 8.94 14.65 -12.98
C SER A 48 9.88 15.85 -12.89
N SER A 49 9.74 16.57 -11.77
CA SER A 49 10.65 17.64 -11.38
C SER A 49 11.45 17.18 -10.15
N PRO A 50 12.65 16.61 -10.34
CA PRO A 50 13.45 16.08 -9.25
C PRO A 50 14.00 17.19 -8.36
N MET A 51 14.13 16.91 -7.07
CA MET A 51 14.79 17.81 -6.11
C MET A 51 16.31 17.70 -6.10
N GLY A 52 16.87 16.72 -6.81
CA GLY A 52 18.29 16.44 -6.78
C GLY A 52 18.77 16.01 -5.40
N PHE A 53 19.91 16.54 -4.97
CA PHE A 53 20.51 16.24 -3.66
C PHE A 53 20.12 17.25 -2.56
N ALA A 54 19.00 17.97 -2.73
CA ALA A 54 18.52 18.88 -1.71
C ALA A 54 18.22 18.12 -0.40
N GLU A 55 18.48 18.74 0.74
CA GLU A 55 18.20 18.19 2.07
C GLU A 55 16.70 18.26 2.40
N ARG A 56 15.87 17.52 1.64
CA ARG A 56 14.42 17.43 1.84
C ARG A 56 14.00 15.96 1.83
N PRO A 57 12.96 15.60 2.55
CA PRO A 57 12.47 14.21 2.59
C PRO A 57 11.87 13.76 1.25
N GLU A 58 11.26 14.67 0.50
CA GLU A 58 10.61 14.36 -0.78
C GLU A 58 11.65 14.19 -1.90
N PRO A 59 11.48 13.19 -2.80
CA PRO A 59 12.38 12.97 -3.93
C PRO A 59 12.12 13.94 -5.11
N THR A 60 10.89 14.46 -5.23
CA THR A 60 10.47 15.31 -6.35
C THR A 60 9.61 16.47 -5.86
N PHE A 61 9.61 17.59 -6.59
CA PHE A 61 8.64 18.67 -6.41
C PHE A 61 7.25 18.24 -6.88
N ALA A 62 7.17 17.66 -8.07
CA ALA A 62 5.99 17.06 -8.65
C ALA A 62 6.38 15.94 -9.62
N ARG A 63 5.43 15.04 -9.87
CA ARG A 63 5.61 13.89 -10.76
C ARG A 63 4.27 13.49 -11.37
N VAL A 64 4.29 13.10 -12.63
CA VAL A 64 3.19 12.40 -13.30
C VAL A 64 3.76 11.13 -13.88
N ALA A 65 3.25 9.98 -13.46
CA ALA A 65 3.69 8.68 -13.95
C ALA A 65 2.51 7.93 -14.57
N LEU A 66 2.78 7.24 -15.67
CA LEU A 66 1.85 6.31 -16.32
C LEU A 66 2.50 4.94 -16.41
N ASP A 67 1.88 3.97 -15.77
CA ASP A 67 2.23 2.57 -15.87
C ASP A 67 1.15 1.84 -16.66
N ALA A 68 1.54 1.05 -17.66
CA ALA A 68 0.62 0.21 -18.40
C ALA A 68 1.25 -1.14 -18.71
N GLY A 69 0.53 -2.23 -18.39
CA GLY A 69 1.04 -3.57 -18.61
C GLY A 69 -0.04 -4.63 -18.65
N ALA A 70 0.33 -5.78 -19.19
CA ALA A 70 -0.53 -6.96 -19.24
C ALA A 70 0.28 -8.25 -19.05
N SER A 71 -0.39 -9.28 -18.54
CA SER A 71 0.19 -10.60 -18.28
C SER A 71 -0.26 -11.63 -19.29
N THR A 72 0.53 -12.69 -19.44
CA THR A 72 0.16 -13.86 -20.28
C THR A 72 -1.05 -14.62 -19.76
N GLN A 73 -1.49 -14.35 -18.54
CA GLN A 73 -2.66 -14.99 -17.89
C GLN A 73 -3.89 -14.08 -17.89
N GLY A 74 -3.87 -12.98 -18.64
CA GLY A 74 -5.03 -12.09 -18.84
C GLY A 74 -5.25 -11.06 -17.74
N SER A 75 -4.31 -10.87 -16.82
CA SER A 75 -4.28 -9.70 -15.93
C SER A 75 -3.75 -8.48 -16.68
N TYR A 76 -4.21 -7.29 -16.31
CA TYR A 76 -3.70 -6.02 -16.83
C TYR A 76 -3.76 -4.94 -15.74
N ALA A 77 -2.92 -3.93 -15.89
CA ALA A 77 -2.95 -2.74 -15.05
C ALA A 77 -2.59 -1.51 -15.90
N VAL A 78 -3.40 -0.45 -15.76
CA VAL A 78 -3.08 0.88 -16.26
C VAL A 78 -3.29 1.84 -15.10
N THR A 79 -2.24 2.56 -14.71
CA THR A 79 -2.28 3.49 -13.59
C THR A 79 -1.66 4.81 -13.99
N LEU A 80 -2.40 5.89 -13.82
CA LEU A 80 -1.88 7.26 -13.86
C LEU A 80 -1.76 7.74 -12.41
N ASP A 81 -0.56 8.12 -12.01
CA ASP A 81 -0.26 8.67 -10.69
C ASP A 81 0.35 10.06 -10.84
N ALA A 82 -0.35 11.07 -10.36
CA ALA A 82 0.09 12.46 -10.37
C ALA A 82 0.26 12.95 -8.93
N GLN A 83 1.46 13.34 -8.57
CA GLN A 83 1.80 13.78 -7.22
C GLN A 83 2.54 15.11 -7.25
N ALA A 84 2.22 15.98 -6.30
CA ALA A 84 2.90 17.23 -6.05
C ALA A 84 3.20 17.34 -4.54
N PRO A 85 4.22 16.60 -4.05
CA PRO A 85 4.51 16.54 -2.62
C PRO A 85 5.11 17.83 -2.08
N ALA A 86 5.76 18.64 -2.93
CA ALA A 86 6.43 19.86 -2.50
C ALA A 86 6.42 20.98 -3.57
N TYR A 87 5.52 20.90 -4.55
CA TYR A 87 5.42 21.91 -5.61
C TYR A 87 4.93 23.26 -5.08
N TRP A 88 4.00 23.24 -4.13
CA TRP A 88 3.54 24.43 -3.39
C TRP A 88 3.90 24.30 -1.92
N ASP A 89 4.42 25.37 -1.34
CA ASP A 89 4.82 25.33 0.07
C ASP A 89 3.66 24.97 0.99
N GLY A 90 3.89 23.97 1.82
CA GLY A 90 2.94 23.44 2.79
C GLY A 90 1.74 22.70 2.19
N TRP A 91 1.65 22.50 0.87
CA TRP A 91 0.61 21.68 0.24
C TRP A 91 1.21 20.43 -0.36
N ARG A 92 0.45 19.36 -0.30
CA ARG A 92 0.74 18.09 -0.96
C ARG A 92 -0.52 17.61 -1.67
N LEU A 93 -0.41 17.29 -2.94
CA LEU A 93 -1.51 16.80 -3.76
C LEU A 93 -1.15 15.43 -4.32
N GLY A 94 -2.14 14.55 -4.42
CA GLY A 94 -2.02 13.25 -5.07
C GLY A 94 -3.32 12.91 -5.79
N LEU A 95 -3.20 12.48 -7.05
CA LEU A 95 -4.29 11.94 -7.87
C LEU A 95 -3.82 10.62 -8.46
N THR A 96 -4.58 9.56 -8.21
CA THR A 96 -4.36 8.26 -8.83
C THR A 96 -5.60 7.86 -9.60
N LEU A 97 -5.42 7.48 -10.88
CA LEU A 97 -6.45 6.85 -11.69
C LEU A 97 -5.98 5.44 -12.04
N SER A 98 -6.84 4.45 -11.91
CA SER A 98 -6.46 3.05 -12.13
C SER A 98 -7.53 2.26 -12.86
N LEU A 99 -7.07 1.41 -13.78
CA LEU A 99 -7.87 0.41 -14.48
C LEU A 99 -7.11 -0.92 -14.34
N THR A 100 -7.61 -1.84 -13.52
CA THR A 100 -6.90 -3.08 -13.25
C THR A 100 -7.79 -4.30 -13.41
N ARG A 101 -7.18 -5.39 -13.79
CA ARG A 101 -7.74 -6.73 -13.71
C ARG A 101 -6.69 -7.67 -13.12
N ALA A 102 -6.96 -8.17 -11.93
CA ALA A 102 -6.22 -9.29 -11.35
C ALA A 102 -6.99 -10.57 -11.68
N ASN A 103 -6.57 -11.27 -12.74
CA ASN A 103 -7.32 -12.41 -13.26
C ASN A 103 -7.24 -13.65 -12.34
N ARG A 104 -6.27 -13.67 -11.42
CA ARG A 104 -6.04 -14.77 -10.48
C ARG A 104 -5.73 -14.24 -9.07
N LEU A 105 -6.52 -13.27 -8.60
CA LEU A 105 -6.39 -12.75 -7.25
C LEU A 105 -6.53 -13.87 -6.22
N GLY A 106 -5.72 -13.85 -5.17
CA GLY A 106 -5.86 -14.75 -4.03
C GLY A 106 -7.15 -14.48 -3.27
N TYR A 107 -7.89 -15.54 -2.98
CA TYR A 107 -9.04 -15.49 -2.07
C TYR A 107 -9.09 -16.78 -1.26
N TYR A 108 -8.95 -16.64 0.05
CA TYR A 108 -8.79 -17.78 0.99
C TYR A 108 -9.94 -17.85 2.01
N GLY A 109 -11.03 -17.12 1.75
CA GLY A 109 -12.16 -16.93 2.68
C GLY A 109 -11.98 -15.71 3.57
N GLN A 110 -13.04 -15.43 4.37
CA GLN A 110 -13.04 -14.30 5.29
C GLN A 110 -12.72 -14.76 6.72
N GLY A 111 -11.96 -13.94 7.45
CA GLY A 111 -11.65 -14.16 8.86
C GLY A 111 -10.21 -14.59 9.13
N ASN A 112 -9.88 -14.62 10.41
CA ASN A 112 -8.51 -14.90 10.88
C ASN A 112 -8.16 -16.38 10.91
N GLY A 113 -9.16 -17.25 11.01
CA GLY A 113 -9.00 -18.70 11.14
C GLY A 113 -9.06 -19.48 9.82
N THR A 114 -9.05 -18.79 8.67
CA THR A 114 -9.04 -19.44 7.37
C THR A 114 -7.79 -20.27 7.18
N THR A 115 -7.91 -21.48 6.61
CA THR A 115 -6.80 -22.37 6.36
C THR A 115 -6.40 -22.36 4.89
N TYR A 116 -5.12 -22.53 4.61
CA TYR A 116 -4.61 -22.80 3.27
C TYR A 116 -4.08 -24.22 3.22
N ASP A 117 -4.62 -24.98 2.31
CA ASP A 117 -4.18 -26.34 2.02
C ASP A 117 -3.77 -26.42 0.55
N ARG A 118 -2.49 -26.72 0.32
CA ARG A 118 -1.96 -26.85 -1.04
C ARG A 118 -2.60 -28.00 -1.81
N ASP A 119 -2.97 -29.08 -1.12
CA ASP A 119 -3.56 -30.24 -1.75
C ASP A 119 -4.94 -29.96 -2.32
N SER A 120 -5.65 -28.99 -1.74
CA SER A 120 -6.91 -28.46 -2.29
C SER A 120 -6.78 -27.80 -3.66
N THR A 121 -5.56 -27.50 -4.12
CA THR A 121 -5.31 -26.95 -5.47
C THR A 121 -4.98 -28.02 -6.50
N THR A 122 -4.93 -29.29 -6.09
CA THR A 122 -4.58 -30.42 -6.95
C THR A 122 -5.84 -31.15 -7.44
N GLY A 123 -5.77 -31.73 -8.61
CA GLY A 123 -6.88 -32.48 -9.19
C GLY A 123 -7.69 -31.71 -10.25
N PRO A 124 -8.53 -32.41 -11.00
CA PRO A 124 -9.38 -31.83 -12.04
C PRO A 124 -10.35 -30.79 -11.46
N GLY A 125 -10.38 -29.59 -12.04
CA GLY A 125 -11.30 -28.51 -11.62
C GLY A 125 -10.86 -27.71 -10.40
N HIS A 126 -9.73 -28.02 -9.76
CA HIS A 126 -9.27 -27.37 -8.52
C HIS A 126 -8.14 -26.35 -8.72
N SER A 127 -7.66 -26.14 -9.94
CA SER A 127 -6.53 -25.24 -10.23
C SER A 127 -6.76 -23.79 -9.75
N TYR A 128 -8.00 -23.38 -9.57
CA TYR A 128 -8.38 -22.04 -9.11
C TYR A 128 -9.09 -22.03 -7.76
N PHE A 129 -8.92 -23.06 -6.94
CA PHE A 129 -9.63 -23.23 -5.67
C PHE A 129 -9.51 -21.99 -4.75
N TYR A 130 -8.33 -21.37 -4.67
CA TYR A 130 -8.09 -20.12 -3.92
C TYR A 130 -7.95 -18.90 -4.84
N ARG A 131 -8.65 -18.86 -5.98
CA ARG A 131 -8.50 -17.78 -6.95
C ARG A 131 -9.84 -17.22 -7.39
N VAL A 132 -9.84 -15.92 -7.67
CA VAL A 132 -10.97 -15.18 -8.24
C VAL A 132 -10.44 -14.14 -9.20
N SER A 133 -11.20 -13.79 -10.24
CA SER A 133 -10.87 -12.65 -11.09
C SER A 133 -11.52 -11.39 -10.53
N ARG A 134 -10.71 -10.34 -10.28
CA ARG A 134 -11.19 -9.02 -9.84
C ARG A 134 -10.85 -7.98 -10.90
N ARG A 135 -11.83 -7.17 -11.28
CA ARG A 135 -11.65 -5.99 -12.08
C ARG A 135 -11.96 -4.77 -11.23
N THR A 136 -11.08 -3.76 -11.28
CA THR A 136 -11.23 -2.52 -10.53
C THR A 136 -11.00 -1.32 -11.42
N HIS A 137 -11.88 -0.34 -11.35
CA HIS A 137 -11.72 0.98 -11.95
C HIS A 137 -11.77 1.99 -10.81
N GLY A 138 -10.73 2.76 -10.62
CA GLY A 138 -10.61 3.64 -9.46
C GLY A 138 -10.09 5.03 -9.80
N ALA A 139 -10.55 5.99 -9.01
CA ALA A 139 -10.02 7.35 -8.95
C ALA A 139 -9.86 7.75 -7.49
N ARG A 140 -8.72 8.33 -7.12
CA ARG A 140 -8.40 8.73 -5.75
C ARG A 140 -7.71 10.09 -5.77
N LEU A 141 -8.27 11.03 -5.02
CA LEU A 141 -7.70 12.37 -4.80
C LEU A 141 -7.36 12.54 -3.33
N MET A 142 -6.17 13.06 -3.05
CA MET A 142 -5.70 13.38 -1.71
C MET A 142 -5.09 14.77 -1.70
N VAL A 143 -5.45 15.55 -0.69
CA VAL A 143 -4.91 16.90 -0.45
C VAL A 143 -4.46 16.96 1.00
N GLN A 144 -3.21 17.38 1.22
CA GLN A 144 -2.69 17.62 2.56
C GLN A 144 -2.24 19.07 2.69
N ARG A 145 -2.42 19.63 3.87
CA ARG A 145 -1.94 20.96 4.25
C ARG A 145 -1.08 20.87 5.48
N ARG A 146 0.13 21.39 5.43
CA ARG A 146 1.00 21.54 6.60
C ARG A 146 0.40 22.59 7.55
N ILE A 147 0.28 22.23 8.81
CA ILE A 147 -0.24 23.13 9.87
C ILE A 147 0.92 23.71 10.67
N VAL A 148 1.78 22.85 11.20
CA VAL A 148 2.97 23.26 11.96
C VAL A 148 4.02 22.16 11.92
N GLY A 149 5.28 22.53 11.61
CA GLY A 149 6.37 21.55 11.52
C GLY A 149 6.02 20.36 10.63
N PRO A 150 6.17 19.11 11.11
CA PRO A 150 5.87 17.89 10.35
C PRO A 150 4.37 17.50 10.36
N LEU A 151 3.50 18.26 11.04
CA LEU A 151 2.07 17.95 11.16
C LEU A 151 1.29 18.49 9.96
N ARG A 152 0.50 17.62 9.34
CA ARG A 152 -0.39 17.92 8.22
C ARG A 152 -1.82 17.49 8.55
N VAL A 153 -2.81 18.19 8.03
CA VAL A 153 -4.18 17.71 7.90
C VAL A 153 -4.38 17.18 6.48
N LEU A 154 -5.26 16.21 6.35
CA LEU A 154 -5.54 15.52 5.11
C LEU A 154 -7.05 15.50 4.87
N VAL A 155 -7.43 15.75 3.61
CA VAL A 155 -8.77 15.47 3.07
C VAL A 155 -8.63 14.76 1.73
N GLY A 156 -9.61 13.94 1.38
CA GLY A 156 -9.57 13.24 0.12
C GLY A 156 -10.91 12.62 -0.24
N ALA A 157 -10.99 12.17 -1.48
CA ALA A 157 -12.13 11.43 -2.01
C ALA A 157 -11.64 10.30 -2.92
N SER A 158 -12.43 9.26 -3.03
CA SER A 158 -12.20 8.21 -4.02
C SER A 158 -13.51 7.70 -4.56
N PHE A 159 -13.42 7.17 -5.77
CA PHE A 159 -14.44 6.35 -6.38
C PHE A 159 -13.79 5.05 -6.84
N GLU A 160 -14.42 3.92 -6.57
CA GLU A 160 -13.97 2.62 -7.03
C GLU A 160 -15.17 1.79 -7.49
N HIS A 161 -15.08 1.24 -8.70
CA HIS A 161 -15.95 0.20 -9.18
C HIS A 161 -15.19 -1.11 -9.13
N THR A 162 -15.72 -2.11 -8.42
CA THR A 162 -15.13 -3.44 -8.29
C THR A 162 -16.11 -4.50 -8.77
N ASP A 163 -15.65 -5.39 -9.65
CA ASP A 163 -16.37 -6.56 -10.14
C ASP A 163 -15.53 -7.82 -9.92
N PHE A 164 -16.15 -8.85 -9.36
CA PHE A 164 -15.51 -10.16 -9.16
C PHE A 164 -16.17 -11.18 -10.08
N ARG A 165 -15.35 -12.05 -10.67
CA ARG A 165 -15.82 -13.17 -11.50
C ARG A 165 -15.20 -14.46 -11.05
N GLU A 166 -16.04 -15.49 -10.94
CA GLU A 166 -15.58 -16.84 -10.68
C GLU A 166 -14.72 -17.34 -11.84
N LEU A 167 -13.70 -18.12 -11.49
CA LEU A 167 -12.89 -18.88 -12.43
C LEU A 167 -13.45 -20.30 -12.58
N PRO A 168 -13.12 -21.03 -13.65
CA PRO A 168 -13.62 -22.37 -13.87
C PRO A 168 -13.25 -23.33 -12.73
N GLY A 169 -14.22 -24.14 -12.30
CA GLY A 169 -14.06 -25.14 -11.24
C GLY A 169 -14.55 -24.62 -9.88
N GLU A 170 -14.42 -25.48 -8.88
CA GLU A 170 -14.80 -25.19 -7.51
C GLU A 170 -13.80 -24.20 -6.86
N SER A 171 -14.30 -23.23 -6.10
CA SER A 171 -13.47 -22.25 -5.40
C SER A 171 -14.06 -21.86 -4.05
N VAL A 172 -13.17 -21.38 -3.14
CA VAL A 172 -13.58 -20.80 -1.85
C VAL A 172 -14.50 -19.61 -2.06
N PHE A 173 -14.24 -18.79 -3.07
CA PHE A 173 -15.07 -17.64 -3.40
C PHE A 173 -16.51 -18.05 -3.77
N GLN A 174 -16.66 -19.09 -4.58
CA GLN A 174 -17.98 -19.65 -4.93
C GLN A 174 -18.71 -20.20 -3.71
N ARG A 175 -17.98 -20.92 -2.84
CA ARG A 175 -18.56 -21.44 -1.58
C ARG A 175 -19.09 -20.32 -0.69
N ASP A 176 -18.31 -19.24 -0.52
CA ASP A 176 -18.70 -18.10 0.29
C ASP A 176 -19.87 -17.31 -0.31
N ARG A 177 -19.99 -17.26 -1.63
CA ARG A 177 -21.19 -16.72 -2.30
C ARG A 177 -22.43 -17.57 -2.05
N ILE A 178 -22.33 -18.88 -2.20
CA ILE A 178 -23.45 -19.81 -1.96
C ILE A 178 -23.88 -19.76 -0.48
N ALA A 179 -22.92 -19.65 0.43
CA ALA A 179 -23.18 -19.53 1.87
C ALA A 179 -23.74 -18.15 2.30
N GLY A 180 -23.75 -17.18 1.38
CA GLY A 180 -24.21 -15.81 1.69
C GLY A 180 -23.20 -14.97 2.48
N THR A 181 -21.98 -15.45 2.67
CA THR A 181 -20.88 -14.68 3.30
C THR A 181 -20.46 -13.49 2.42
N ILE A 182 -20.53 -13.66 1.11
CA ILE A 182 -20.44 -12.59 0.12
C ILE A 182 -21.84 -12.34 -0.41
N GLY A 183 -22.40 -11.17 -0.10
CA GLY A 183 -23.75 -10.81 -0.49
C GLY A 183 -23.89 -10.44 -1.97
N PRO A 184 -25.09 -10.45 -2.51
CA PRO A 184 -25.33 -10.02 -3.90
C PRO A 184 -25.00 -8.54 -4.12
N ASP A 185 -25.09 -7.70 -3.10
CA ASP A 185 -24.77 -6.28 -3.16
C ASP A 185 -23.26 -5.99 -3.19
N ASP A 186 -22.44 -7.02 -2.92
CA ASP A 186 -21.00 -6.93 -3.05
C ASP A 186 -20.49 -7.06 -4.50
N LEU A 187 -21.36 -7.44 -5.47
CA LEU A 187 -20.94 -7.88 -6.80
C LEU A 187 -21.92 -7.49 -7.93
N PRO A 188 -21.64 -6.50 -8.77
CA PRO A 188 -20.54 -5.53 -8.67
C PRO A 188 -20.81 -4.45 -7.64
N PHE A 189 -19.76 -3.81 -7.16
CA PHE A 189 -19.85 -2.79 -6.13
C PHE A 189 -19.27 -1.46 -6.61
N ASN A 190 -20.00 -0.36 -6.34
CA ASN A 190 -19.52 1.00 -6.54
C ASN A 190 -19.33 1.65 -5.17
N ASP A 191 -18.13 2.04 -4.86
CA ASP A 191 -17.78 2.73 -3.63
C ASP A 191 -17.34 4.16 -3.90
N ALA A 192 -18.08 5.12 -3.34
CA ALA A 192 -17.67 6.52 -3.30
C ALA A 192 -17.38 6.86 -1.84
N ALA A 193 -16.13 7.20 -1.55
CA ALA A 193 -15.69 7.46 -0.17
C ALA A 193 -15.05 8.83 -0.04
N GLY A 194 -15.47 9.56 0.99
CA GLY A 194 -14.78 10.75 1.50
C GLY A 194 -13.87 10.37 2.67
N ARG A 195 -12.76 11.10 2.85
CA ARG A 195 -11.82 10.85 3.95
C ARG A 195 -11.22 12.11 4.50
N ALA A 196 -10.86 12.07 5.78
CA ALA A 196 -10.13 13.11 6.47
C ALA A 196 -9.19 12.49 7.51
N GLY A 197 -8.16 13.25 7.88
CA GLY A 197 -7.24 12.77 8.90
C GLY A 197 -6.10 13.71 9.17
N VAL A 198 -5.17 13.22 9.98
CA VAL A 198 -3.93 13.89 10.35
C VAL A 198 -2.74 13.00 10.03
N VAL A 199 -1.65 13.63 9.62
CA VAL A 199 -0.39 12.96 9.29
C VAL A 199 0.74 13.73 9.97
N PHE A 200 1.58 13.03 10.71
CA PHE A 200 2.82 13.52 11.27
C PHE A 200 3.98 12.80 10.57
N ASP A 201 4.84 13.53 9.88
CA ASP A 201 5.93 12.95 9.11
C ASP A 201 7.22 13.75 9.32
N SER A 202 8.13 13.20 10.13
CA SER A 202 9.44 13.74 10.42
C SER A 202 10.58 12.87 9.88
N ARG A 203 10.28 11.98 8.92
CA ARG A 203 11.30 11.16 8.26
C ARG A 203 12.30 12.06 7.53
N ASP A 204 13.55 11.65 7.54
CA ASP A 204 14.61 12.33 6.78
C ASP A 204 14.49 12.12 5.27
N LEU A 205 14.00 10.93 4.84
CA LEU A 205 13.73 10.55 3.46
C LEU A 205 12.39 9.81 3.37
N GLU A 206 11.62 10.06 2.31
CA GLU A 206 10.34 9.35 2.11
C GLU A 206 10.54 7.96 1.49
N VAL A 207 11.50 7.82 0.57
CA VAL A 207 11.73 6.58 -0.16
C VAL A 207 12.54 5.58 0.68
N ASP A 208 13.60 6.03 1.34
CA ASP A 208 14.50 5.19 2.11
C ASP A 208 14.85 5.84 3.46
N PRO A 209 13.91 5.87 4.40
CA PRO A 209 14.10 6.55 5.68
C PRO A 209 15.14 5.86 6.56
N HIS A 210 16.07 6.66 7.10
CA HIS A 210 17.07 6.23 8.07
C HIS A 210 16.69 6.62 9.50
N ARG A 211 16.00 7.75 9.67
CA ARG A 211 15.58 8.27 10.99
C ARG A 211 14.28 9.05 10.88
N GLY A 212 13.62 9.20 12.01
CA GLY A 212 12.39 9.95 12.12
C GLY A 212 11.18 9.07 12.42
N VAL A 213 10.03 9.70 12.39
CA VAL A 213 8.73 9.09 12.72
C VAL A 213 7.72 9.45 11.67
N PHE A 214 6.90 8.50 11.30
CA PHE A 214 5.67 8.68 10.55
C PHE A 214 4.50 8.19 11.40
N ALA A 215 3.48 9.01 11.54
CA ALA A 215 2.23 8.63 12.22
C ALA A 215 1.04 9.22 11.49
N GLU A 216 -0.05 8.47 11.41
CA GLU A 216 -1.29 8.92 10.80
C GLU A 216 -2.52 8.37 11.51
N ALA A 217 -3.60 9.14 11.46
CA ALA A 217 -4.93 8.71 11.85
C ALA A 217 -5.93 9.24 10.82
N LEU A 218 -6.70 8.32 10.22
CA LEU A 218 -7.62 8.60 9.13
C LEU A 218 -9.02 8.07 9.47
N VAL A 219 -10.02 8.81 9.03
CA VAL A 219 -11.41 8.35 8.97
C VAL A 219 -11.88 8.48 7.54
N SER A 220 -12.52 7.46 7.02
CA SER A 220 -13.19 7.50 5.72
C SER A 220 -14.59 6.93 5.82
N SER A 221 -15.51 7.50 5.05
CA SER A 221 -16.90 7.05 4.95
C SER A 221 -17.17 6.66 3.51
N GLY A 222 -17.45 5.40 3.29
CA GLY A 222 -17.87 4.83 2.01
C GLY A 222 -19.36 4.53 2.01
N ARG A 223 -19.81 3.83 0.98
CA ARG A 223 -21.22 3.43 0.83
C ARG A 223 -21.59 2.34 1.83
N GLY A 224 -22.31 2.71 2.88
CA GLY A 224 -22.82 1.78 3.90
C GLY A 224 -21.83 1.37 4.98
N TYR A 225 -20.64 1.99 5.02
CA TYR A 225 -19.65 1.71 6.05
C TYR A 225 -18.80 2.93 6.40
N THR A 226 -18.18 2.86 7.57
CA THR A 226 -17.16 3.81 8.02
C THR A 226 -15.88 3.04 8.36
N ARG A 227 -14.73 3.59 7.97
CA ARG A 227 -13.40 3.04 8.21
C ARG A 227 -12.62 4.02 9.07
N THR A 228 -11.99 3.53 10.13
CA THR A 228 -11.01 4.26 10.93
C THR A 228 -9.69 3.50 10.85
N SER A 229 -8.63 4.15 10.44
CA SER A 229 -7.29 3.57 10.36
C SER A 229 -6.25 4.44 11.02
N GLY A 230 -5.17 3.81 11.50
CA GLY A 230 -4.03 4.50 12.05
C GLY A 230 -2.77 3.68 11.83
N ALA A 231 -1.65 4.37 11.63
CA ALA A 231 -0.36 3.77 11.49
C ALA A 231 0.71 4.58 12.22
N PHE A 232 1.69 3.87 12.73
CA PHE A 232 2.88 4.44 13.34
C PHE A 232 4.11 3.68 12.83
N ARG A 233 5.13 4.40 12.38
CA ARG A 233 6.42 3.89 11.94
C ARG A 233 7.53 4.73 12.57
N ALA A 234 8.57 4.07 13.09
CA ALA A 234 9.73 4.75 13.64
C ALA A 234 11.02 4.19 13.02
N TYR A 235 11.96 5.06 12.80
CA TYR A 235 13.26 4.75 12.20
C TYR A 235 14.33 5.35 13.09
N VAL A 236 15.29 4.52 13.50
CA VAL A 236 16.43 4.93 14.30
C VAL A 236 17.72 4.41 13.70
N HIS A 237 18.74 5.23 13.73
CA HIS A 237 20.05 4.98 13.13
C HIS A 237 21.11 4.96 14.26
N PRO A 238 21.15 3.87 15.05
CA PRO A 238 21.98 3.83 16.27
C PRO A 238 23.48 3.70 15.96
N LEU A 239 23.84 3.17 14.79
CA LEU A 239 25.22 2.98 14.35
C LEU A 239 25.31 3.40 12.87
N GLU A 240 26.46 3.87 12.41
CA GLU A 240 26.69 4.43 11.07
C GLU A 240 26.08 3.63 9.91
N ARG A 241 25.97 2.30 10.04
CA ARG A 241 25.45 1.42 8.99
C ARG A 241 24.24 0.60 9.40
N LEU A 242 23.68 0.85 10.57
CA LEU A 242 22.55 0.09 11.10
C LEU A 242 21.32 0.96 11.28
N ILE A 243 20.25 0.63 10.56
CA ILE A 243 18.94 1.23 10.75
C ILE A 243 18.04 0.20 11.40
N LEU A 244 17.39 0.57 12.49
CA LEU A 244 16.33 -0.21 13.11
C LEU A 244 15.00 0.49 12.86
N THR A 245 14.01 -0.26 12.43
CA THR A 245 12.68 0.29 12.19
C THR A 245 11.59 -0.62 12.73
N GLY A 246 10.51 -0.01 13.14
CA GLY A 246 9.32 -0.71 13.61
C GLY A 246 8.06 -0.02 13.15
N ARG A 247 7.02 -0.82 12.95
CA ARG A 247 5.67 -0.32 12.65
C ARG A 247 4.60 -0.99 13.47
N ILE A 248 3.50 -0.26 13.62
CA ILE A 248 2.20 -0.79 13.99
C ILE A 248 1.14 -0.07 13.16
N ALA A 249 0.16 -0.80 12.68
CA ALA A 249 -0.98 -0.25 11.99
C ALA A 249 -2.24 -1.02 12.36
N ALA A 250 -3.36 -0.30 12.48
CA ALA A 250 -4.65 -0.88 12.80
C ALA A 250 -5.75 -0.22 11.96
N GLU A 251 -6.76 -1.00 11.61
CA GLU A 251 -7.93 -0.55 10.90
C GLU A 251 -9.18 -1.21 11.45
N LYS A 252 -10.25 -0.45 11.59
CA LYS A 252 -11.59 -0.96 11.92
C LYS A 252 -12.60 -0.39 10.94
N MET A 253 -13.42 -1.28 10.38
CA MET A 253 -14.61 -0.91 9.64
C MET A 253 -15.86 -1.22 10.44
N THR A 254 -16.88 -0.39 10.32
CA THR A 254 -18.21 -0.54 10.91
C THR A 254 -19.27 -0.34 9.83
N GLY A 255 -20.47 -0.90 10.03
CA GLY A 255 -21.49 -0.99 9.00
C GLY A 255 -21.32 -2.25 8.15
N ASN A 256 -21.63 -2.16 6.87
CA ASN A 256 -21.54 -3.27 5.92
C ASN A 256 -20.44 -3.02 4.88
N PRO A 257 -19.14 -3.17 5.26
CA PRO A 257 -18.05 -2.97 4.31
C PRO A 257 -18.06 -4.07 3.25
N PRO A 258 -18.07 -3.72 1.95
CA PRO A 258 -18.02 -4.71 0.89
C PRO A 258 -16.70 -5.47 0.88
N ILE A 259 -16.69 -6.66 0.29
CA ILE A 259 -15.48 -7.50 0.23
C ILE A 259 -14.29 -6.75 -0.42
N GLY A 260 -14.53 -5.97 -1.47
CA GLY A 260 -13.50 -5.17 -2.12
C GLY A 260 -12.81 -4.18 -1.18
N ALA A 261 -13.57 -3.52 -0.30
CA ALA A 261 -13.02 -2.61 0.71
C ALA A 261 -12.23 -3.36 1.80
N GLN A 262 -12.62 -4.59 2.14
CA GLN A 262 -11.93 -5.40 3.17
C GLN A 262 -10.57 -5.93 2.69
N LEU A 263 -10.35 -6.07 1.38
CA LEU A 263 -9.08 -6.49 0.77
C LEU A 263 -7.97 -5.43 0.88
N MET A 264 -8.30 -4.21 1.28
CA MET A 264 -7.35 -3.11 1.37
C MET A 264 -7.36 -2.50 2.77
N MET A 265 -6.22 -1.92 3.17
CA MET A 265 -6.08 -1.06 4.34
C MET A 265 -5.78 0.37 3.88
N GLU A 266 -6.49 1.34 4.45
CA GLU A 266 -6.37 2.75 4.09
C GLU A 266 -5.13 3.39 4.71
N THR A 267 -4.35 4.12 3.90
CA THR A 267 -3.24 4.96 4.35
C THR A 267 -3.18 6.27 3.56
N SER A 268 -2.52 7.29 4.10
CA SER A 268 -2.32 8.57 3.40
C SER A 268 -1.38 8.47 2.21
N GLU A 269 -0.51 7.46 2.18
CA GLU A 269 0.43 7.18 1.08
C GLU A 269 -0.19 6.29 -0.03
N GLY A 270 -1.45 5.93 0.10
CA GLY A 270 -2.18 5.04 -0.78
C GLY A 270 -2.60 3.74 -0.07
N PRO A 271 -3.67 3.08 -0.55
CA PRO A 271 -4.12 1.85 0.07
C PRO A 271 -3.08 0.75 -0.09
N ILE A 272 -2.93 -0.07 0.93
CA ILE A 272 -2.09 -1.27 0.89
C ILE A 272 -2.96 -2.51 0.88
N VAL A 273 -2.47 -3.59 0.29
CA VAL A 273 -3.11 -4.91 0.33
C VAL A 273 -3.34 -5.32 1.79
N ALA A 274 -4.47 -5.97 2.06
CA ALA A 274 -4.85 -6.47 3.37
C ALA A 274 -3.79 -7.39 3.99
N LEU A 275 -4.12 -8.16 4.99
CA LEU A 275 -3.13 -8.95 5.69
C LEU A 275 -2.63 -10.14 4.84
N GLY A 276 -1.35 -10.12 4.54
CA GLY A 276 -0.62 -10.99 3.62
C GLY A 276 0.11 -10.20 2.53
N GLY A 277 1.21 -10.75 2.02
CA GLY A 277 2.02 -10.13 0.98
C GLY A 277 3.06 -9.12 1.47
N TYR A 278 3.77 -8.54 0.51
CA TYR A 278 4.98 -7.78 0.76
C TYR A 278 4.79 -6.48 1.56
N ARG A 279 3.60 -5.89 1.54
CA ARG A 279 3.29 -4.63 2.25
C ARG A 279 2.77 -4.85 3.68
N SER A 280 2.45 -6.07 4.07
CA SER A 280 1.83 -6.33 5.38
C SER A 280 2.48 -7.48 6.14
N LEU A 281 2.31 -8.71 5.74
CA LEU A 281 2.77 -9.91 6.42
C LEU A 281 3.59 -10.76 5.43
N ARG A 282 4.88 -10.45 5.33
CA ARG A 282 5.82 -11.08 4.40
C ARG A 282 6.07 -12.53 4.79
N GLY A 283 5.78 -13.48 3.96
CA GLY A 283 5.81 -14.93 4.27
C GLY A 283 4.45 -15.60 4.15
N TYR A 284 3.43 -14.80 3.80
CA TYR A 284 2.11 -15.26 3.40
C TYR A 284 1.74 -14.70 2.03
N TYR A 285 0.80 -15.35 1.35
CA TYR A 285 0.27 -14.88 0.06
C TYR A 285 -0.41 -13.52 0.22
N ASP A 286 -0.48 -12.77 -0.87
CA ASP A 286 -1.29 -11.54 -0.92
C ASP A 286 -2.76 -11.87 -0.61
N ASP A 287 -3.44 -10.98 0.11
CA ASP A 287 -4.84 -11.12 0.52
C ASP A 287 -5.14 -12.39 1.34
N ARG A 288 -4.14 -12.92 2.06
CA ARG A 288 -4.28 -14.21 2.77
C ARG A 288 -5.32 -14.19 3.88
N PHE A 289 -5.45 -13.06 4.59
CA PHE A 289 -6.43 -12.90 5.66
C PHE A 289 -7.25 -11.64 5.42
N VAL A 290 -8.56 -11.79 5.32
CA VAL A 290 -9.49 -10.72 4.97
C VAL A 290 -10.51 -10.54 6.07
N GLY A 291 -10.76 -9.30 6.47
CA GLY A 291 -11.75 -8.97 7.50
C GLY A 291 -11.89 -7.47 7.70
N PRO A 292 -13.00 -7.03 8.36
CA PRO A 292 -13.28 -5.62 8.58
C PRO A 292 -12.40 -4.96 9.64
N GLY A 293 -11.74 -5.73 10.49
CA GLY A 293 -10.73 -5.23 11.43
C GLY A 293 -9.37 -5.82 11.12
N LYS A 294 -8.30 -5.02 11.23
CA LYS A 294 -6.92 -5.43 10.96
C LYS A 294 -5.97 -4.88 12.00
N LEU A 295 -4.95 -5.66 12.34
CA LEU A 295 -3.81 -5.25 13.13
C LEU A 295 -2.54 -5.80 12.46
N ILE A 296 -1.56 -4.93 12.25
CA ILE A 296 -0.28 -5.24 11.62
C ILE A 296 0.82 -4.66 12.48
N GLY A 297 1.86 -5.46 12.77
CA GLY A 297 3.07 -5.02 13.43
C GLY A 297 4.29 -5.57 12.70
N GLY A 298 5.43 -4.92 12.82
CA GLY A 298 6.68 -5.39 12.24
C GLY A 298 7.88 -4.71 12.84
N LEU A 299 8.98 -5.44 12.87
CA LEU A 299 10.31 -4.95 13.23
C LEU A 299 11.28 -5.33 12.13
N GLU A 300 12.22 -4.43 11.80
CA GLU A 300 13.19 -4.66 10.76
C GLU A 300 14.53 -4.04 11.12
N ALA A 301 15.62 -4.76 10.86
CA ALA A 301 16.98 -4.29 10.96
C ALA A 301 17.61 -4.26 9.57
N ARG A 302 18.18 -3.13 9.16
CA ARG A 302 18.83 -2.90 7.87
C ARG A 302 20.30 -2.58 8.12
N TYR A 303 21.21 -3.33 7.52
CA TYR A 303 22.65 -3.13 7.64
C TYR A 303 23.29 -2.79 6.29
N GLY A 304 23.94 -1.64 6.21
CA GLY A 304 24.60 -1.15 5.01
C GLY A 304 25.91 -1.90 4.70
N LEU A 305 25.90 -2.66 3.60
CA LEU A 305 27.11 -3.27 3.04
C LEU A 305 27.93 -2.24 2.25
N MET A 306 27.23 -1.49 1.38
CA MET A 306 27.75 -0.32 0.69
C MET A 306 26.98 0.89 1.20
N TRP A 307 27.69 1.94 1.59
CA TRP A 307 27.11 3.06 2.30
C TRP A 307 27.60 4.39 1.72
N ALA A 308 26.91 4.89 0.73
CA ALA A 308 27.09 6.21 0.14
C ALA A 308 25.70 6.89 0.10
N PRO A 309 25.26 7.48 1.24
CA PRO A 309 23.92 8.03 1.39
C PRO A 309 23.55 9.02 0.30
N GLY A 310 22.36 8.83 -0.29
CA GLY A 310 21.84 9.64 -1.38
C GLY A 310 22.42 9.33 -2.77
N LEU A 311 23.48 8.51 -2.89
CA LEU A 311 24.04 8.09 -4.17
C LEU A 311 23.78 6.61 -4.43
N LEU A 312 24.32 5.72 -3.59
CA LEU A 312 24.13 4.27 -3.71
C LEU A 312 24.28 3.62 -2.34
N GLU A 313 23.28 2.90 -1.94
CA GLU A 313 23.33 2.08 -0.73
C GLU A 313 22.89 0.66 -1.04
N VAL A 314 23.67 -0.32 -0.57
CA VAL A 314 23.31 -1.74 -0.61
C VAL A 314 23.16 -2.21 0.83
N LYS A 315 21.98 -2.72 1.18
CA LYS A 315 21.63 -3.10 2.54
C LYS A 315 21.23 -4.57 2.60
N LEU A 316 21.71 -5.29 3.58
CA LEU A 316 21.06 -6.51 4.05
C LEU A 316 20.00 -6.13 5.06
N PHE A 317 18.88 -6.84 5.04
CA PHE A 317 17.87 -6.63 6.06
C PHE A 317 17.25 -7.95 6.54
N ALA A 318 16.84 -7.94 7.80
CA ALA A 318 16.07 -9.01 8.42
C ALA A 318 14.82 -8.40 9.06
N PHE A 319 13.72 -9.16 9.06
CA PHE A 319 12.44 -8.67 9.56
C PHE A 319 11.65 -9.73 10.32
N TYR A 320 10.80 -9.27 11.22
CA TYR A 320 9.74 -10.02 11.85
C TYR A 320 8.43 -9.25 11.66
N ASP A 321 7.45 -9.87 11.04
CA ASP A 321 6.10 -9.34 10.86
C ASP A 321 5.09 -10.17 11.65
N ALA A 322 4.07 -9.50 12.20
CA ALA A 322 2.95 -10.15 12.86
C ALA A 322 1.66 -9.40 12.56
N GLY A 323 0.55 -10.12 12.43
CA GLY A 323 -0.74 -9.50 12.20
C GLY A 323 -1.90 -10.45 12.34
N ARG A 324 -3.10 -9.88 12.45
CA ARG A 324 -4.37 -10.62 12.43
C ARG A 324 -5.49 -9.76 11.88
N VAL A 325 -6.55 -10.42 11.42
CA VAL A 325 -7.81 -9.76 11.15
C VAL A 325 -8.82 -10.04 12.26
N PHE A 326 -9.82 -9.17 12.38
CA PHE A 326 -10.90 -9.25 13.33
C PHE A 326 -12.22 -9.34 12.56
N GLY A 327 -13.15 -10.16 13.05
CA GLY A 327 -14.46 -10.36 12.45
C GLY A 327 -15.40 -9.17 12.60
N PRO A 328 -16.59 -9.24 11.97
CA PRO A 328 -17.64 -8.26 12.16
C PRO A 328 -18.00 -8.08 13.64
N GLY A 329 -18.03 -6.83 14.13
CA GLY A 329 -18.35 -6.52 15.53
C GLY A 329 -17.22 -6.79 16.54
N GLU A 330 -16.16 -7.55 16.17
CA GLU A 330 -15.02 -7.80 17.06
C GLU A 330 -14.20 -6.50 17.26
N PRO A 331 -13.86 -6.15 18.53
CA PRO A 331 -13.04 -4.96 18.79
C PRO A 331 -11.60 -5.19 18.34
N VAL A 332 -11.08 -4.26 17.54
CA VAL A 332 -9.65 -4.24 17.20
C VAL A 332 -8.85 -3.84 18.44
N ARG A 333 -7.93 -4.70 18.84
CA ARG A 333 -7.11 -4.52 20.06
C ARG A 333 -5.73 -5.12 19.89
N LEU A 334 -4.78 -4.58 20.62
CA LEU A 334 -3.45 -5.18 20.75
C LEU A 334 -3.58 -6.52 21.46
N THR A 335 -3.17 -7.60 20.81
CA THR A 335 -3.25 -8.95 21.35
C THR A 335 -2.16 -9.82 20.76
N ARG A 336 -1.72 -10.82 21.52
CA ARG A 336 -0.85 -11.89 21.02
C ARG A 336 -1.65 -13.09 20.52
N GLN A 337 -2.93 -13.16 20.87
CA GLN A 337 -3.78 -14.29 20.52
C GLN A 337 -4.18 -14.22 19.03
N GLY A 338 -4.03 -15.32 18.32
CA GLY A 338 -4.41 -15.44 16.92
C GLY A 338 -3.55 -14.59 15.96
N LEU A 339 -2.33 -14.19 16.38
CA LEU A 339 -1.38 -13.55 15.47
C LEU A 339 -0.79 -14.58 14.50
N HIS A 340 -0.82 -14.25 13.23
CA HIS A 340 0.02 -14.87 12.21
C HIS A 340 1.35 -14.13 12.16
N SER A 341 2.45 -14.85 12.11
CA SER A 341 3.78 -14.23 12.11
C SER A 341 4.67 -14.80 11.01
N ALA A 342 5.60 -13.99 10.55
CA ALA A 342 6.61 -14.34 9.57
C ALA A 342 7.97 -13.77 9.96
N LEU A 343 9.02 -14.52 9.67
CA LEU A 343 10.40 -14.09 9.79
C LEU A 343 11.06 -14.18 8.42
N GLY A 344 11.95 -13.25 8.10
CA GLY A 344 12.62 -13.26 6.82
C GLY A 344 13.73 -12.25 6.70
N GLY A 345 14.24 -12.12 5.48
CA GLY A 345 15.30 -11.17 5.18
C GLY A 345 15.55 -11.05 3.68
N GLY A 346 16.41 -10.11 3.32
CA GLY A 346 16.68 -9.84 1.92
C GLY A 346 17.78 -8.80 1.70
N VAL A 347 17.84 -8.33 0.47
CA VAL A 347 18.76 -7.29 0.01
C VAL A 347 17.96 -6.13 -0.54
N ALA A 348 18.38 -4.93 -0.21
CA ALA A 348 17.86 -3.70 -0.77
C ALA A 348 18.98 -2.90 -1.44
N VAL A 349 18.66 -2.29 -2.58
CA VAL A 349 19.53 -1.35 -3.29
C VAL A 349 18.77 -0.04 -3.45
N SER A 350 19.30 1.03 -2.89
CA SER A 350 18.78 2.38 -3.01
C SER A 350 19.73 3.24 -3.81
N MET A 351 19.21 3.98 -4.78
CA MET A 351 19.98 4.81 -5.70
C MET A 351 19.35 6.19 -5.87
N LEU A 352 20.18 7.23 -5.89
CA LEU A 352 19.83 8.61 -6.24
C LEU A 352 18.62 9.15 -5.46
N ARG A 353 18.38 8.67 -4.23
CA ARG A 353 17.30 9.07 -3.31
C ARG A 353 15.86 8.76 -3.77
N ASN A 354 15.64 8.37 -5.01
CA ASN A 354 14.31 8.15 -5.59
C ASN A 354 14.08 6.71 -6.08
N THR A 355 15.10 5.88 -6.10
CA THR A 355 14.99 4.49 -6.57
C THR A 355 15.33 3.54 -5.43
N LEU A 356 14.45 2.62 -5.16
CA LEU A 356 14.64 1.54 -4.21
C LEU A 356 14.21 0.22 -4.84
N LEU A 357 15.07 -0.78 -4.77
CA LEU A 357 14.80 -2.15 -5.18
C LEU A 357 15.02 -3.08 -3.99
N THR A 358 14.07 -3.95 -3.72
CA THR A 358 14.17 -4.94 -2.64
C THR A 358 13.88 -6.34 -3.17
N VAL A 359 14.69 -7.30 -2.77
CA VAL A 359 14.48 -8.73 -3.01
C VAL A 359 14.56 -9.44 -1.67
N PHE A 360 13.54 -10.19 -1.31
CA PHE A 360 13.49 -10.83 -0.01
C PHE A 360 12.68 -12.13 0.00
N GLY A 361 12.95 -12.93 1.02
CA GLY A 361 12.15 -14.10 1.36
C GLY A 361 11.63 -14.01 2.78
N GLY A 362 10.40 -14.46 2.98
CA GLY A 362 9.78 -14.57 4.31
C GLY A 362 9.14 -15.93 4.49
N LYS A 363 9.17 -16.45 5.72
CA LYS A 363 8.58 -17.75 6.07
C LYS A 363 7.54 -17.55 7.16
N GLY A 364 6.30 -17.91 6.84
CA GLY A 364 5.19 -18.06 7.78
C GLY A 364 4.91 -19.54 8.07
N THR A 365 3.78 -19.82 8.70
CA THR A 365 3.34 -21.20 9.01
C THR A 365 2.94 -22.00 7.76
N GLU A 366 2.61 -21.32 6.66
CA GLU A 366 2.16 -21.92 5.40
C GLU A 366 3.27 -22.10 4.36
N GLY A 367 4.52 -21.86 4.75
CA GLY A 367 5.68 -22.00 3.88
C GLY A 367 6.47 -20.71 3.71
N ALA A 368 7.32 -20.69 2.66
CA ALA A 368 8.13 -19.53 2.32
C ALA A 368 7.58 -18.81 1.09
N GLN A 369 7.64 -17.48 1.12
CA GLN A 369 7.28 -16.61 0.00
C GLN A 369 8.50 -15.78 -0.38
N PHE A 370 8.71 -15.56 -1.67
CA PHE A 370 9.74 -14.69 -2.21
C PHE A 370 9.07 -13.53 -2.95
N SER A 371 9.63 -12.34 -2.78
CA SER A 371 9.09 -11.12 -3.37
C SER A 371 10.18 -10.20 -3.87
N PHE A 372 9.82 -9.42 -4.89
CA PHE A 372 10.55 -8.30 -5.40
C PHE A 372 9.66 -7.06 -5.28
N ALA A 373 10.21 -5.94 -4.84
CA ALA A 373 9.47 -4.69 -4.71
C ALA A 373 10.35 -3.48 -5.01
N THR A 374 9.71 -2.36 -5.34
CA THR A 374 10.33 -1.05 -5.58
C THR A 374 10.12 -0.08 -4.42
N THR A 375 9.67 -0.59 -3.28
CA THR A 375 9.48 0.17 -2.05
C THR A 375 9.85 -0.68 -0.84
N TRP A 376 10.05 -0.05 0.30
CA TRP A 376 10.02 -0.76 1.57
C TRP A 376 8.60 -1.23 1.89
N SER A 377 8.50 -2.25 2.73
CA SER A 377 7.19 -2.71 3.23
C SER A 377 6.51 -1.64 4.09
N TYR A 378 7.30 -0.76 4.70
CA TYR A 378 6.86 0.38 5.50
C TYR A 378 7.95 1.42 5.72
#